data_ce728afbf03e71672a1097447b17163c
#
_entry.id   ce728afbf03e71672a1097447b17163c
#
_cell.length_a   1.000
_cell.length_b   1.000
_cell.length_c   1.000
_cell.angle_alpha   90.00
_cell.angle_beta   90.00
_cell.angle_gamma   90.00
#
_symmetry.space_group_name_H-M   'P 1'
#
loop_
_entity.id
_entity.type
_entity.pdbx_description
1 polymer ?
#
loop_
_entity_poly.entity_id
_entity_poly.type
_entity_poly.pdbx_seq_one_letter_code
_entity_poly.pdbx_strand_id
1 'polypeptide(L)' 'MNEANPKSAVELELKRLEKRLEDLIVTVSQVKEENRALRQRQDTLTAERANLLQKNEQVRARVEAMIGRLKSMEQA' A
#
# COMPACT_ATOMS: atom_id res chain seq x y z
N MET A 1 -51.85 28.58 3.71
CA MET A 1 -50.51 29.18 3.82
C MET A 1 -49.58 28.23 4.51
N ASN A 2 -48.57 27.81 3.83
CA ASN A 2 -47.57 26.89 4.38
C ASN A 2 -46.49 27.66 5.11
N GLU A 3 -46.69 27.84 6.38
CA GLU A 3 -45.58 28.20 7.22
C GLU A 3 -44.67 27.00 7.34
N ALA A 4 -43.39 27.19 7.04
CA ALA A 4 -42.40 26.14 7.18
C ALA A 4 -42.39 25.66 8.62
N ASN A 5 -42.81 24.42 8.85
CA ASN A 5 -42.77 23.81 10.16
C ASN A 5 -41.30 23.62 10.58
N PRO A 6 -40.86 24.23 11.69
CA PRO A 6 -39.47 24.07 12.17
C PRO A 6 -39.05 22.62 12.35
N LYS A 7 -39.98 21.74 12.74
CA LYS A 7 -39.75 20.30 12.84
C LYS A 7 -39.36 19.68 11.49
N SER A 8 -40.08 20.05 10.42
CA SER A 8 -39.77 19.54 9.07
C SER A 8 -38.43 20.00 8.57
N ALA A 9 -38.03 21.23 8.87
CA ALA A 9 -36.70 21.74 8.52
C ALA A 9 -35.58 21.01 9.27
N VAL A 10 -35.80 20.76 10.56
CA VAL A 10 -34.86 20.01 11.40
C VAL A 10 -34.76 18.56 10.92
N GLU A 11 -35.89 17.92 10.65
CA GLU A 11 -35.95 16.55 10.14
C GLU A 11 -35.22 16.42 8.79
N LEU A 12 -35.37 17.41 7.91
CA LEU A 12 -34.67 17.42 6.63
C LEU A 12 -33.16 17.56 6.82
N GLU A 13 -32.73 18.43 7.72
CA GLU A 13 -31.33 18.59 8.06
C GLU A 13 -30.74 17.32 8.69
N LEU A 14 -31.49 16.64 9.55
CA LEU A 14 -31.09 15.35 10.14
C LEU A 14 -30.92 14.29 9.08
N LYS A 15 -31.80 14.20 8.10
CA LYS A 15 -31.68 13.27 6.98
C LYS A 15 -30.44 13.55 6.13
N ARG A 16 -30.15 14.81 5.89
CA ARG A 16 -28.93 15.21 5.17
C ARG A 16 -27.68 14.81 5.92
N LEU A 17 -27.67 15.02 7.24
CA LEU A 17 -26.55 14.60 8.10
C LEU A 17 -26.41 13.09 8.14
N GLU A 18 -27.48 12.34 8.23
CA GLU A 18 -27.48 10.88 8.18
C GLU A 18 -26.84 10.39 6.86
N LYS A 19 -27.23 10.98 5.75
CA LYS A 19 -26.67 10.64 4.45
C LYS A 19 -25.17 10.93 4.38
N ARG A 20 -24.75 12.08 4.89
CA ARG A 20 -23.32 12.43 4.96
C ARG A 20 -22.56 11.46 5.83
N LEU A 21 -23.13 11.04 6.94
CA LEU A 21 -22.53 10.03 7.81
C LEU A 21 -22.40 8.69 7.12
N GLU A 22 -23.43 8.25 6.42
CA GLU A 22 -23.40 7.01 5.63
C GLU A 22 -22.29 7.05 4.56
N ASP A 23 -22.19 8.15 3.83
CA ASP A 23 -21.16 8.37 2.82
C ASP A 23 -19.77 8.35 3.45
N LEU A 24 -19.59 8.97 4.60
CA LEU A 24 -18.32 8.96 5.34
C LEU A 24 -17.97 7.57 5.82
N ILE A 25 -18.93 6.80 6.32
CA ILE A 25 -18.68 5.42 6.75
C ILE A 25 -18.23 4.57 5.57
N VAL A 26 -18.87 4.70 4.42
CA VAL A 26 -18.47 4.01 3.19
C VAL A 26 -17.05 4.40 2.79
N THR A 27 -16.75 5.69 2.80
CA THR A 27 -15.41 6.20 2.45
C THR A 27 -14.34 5.67 3.42
N VAL A 28 -14.63 5.69 4.72
CA VAL A 28 -13.70 5.16 5.73
C VAL A 28 -13.47 3.66 5.53
N SER A 29 -14.51 2.90 5.25
CA SER A 29 -14.41 1.48 4.93
C SER A 29 -13.51 1.22 3.73
N GLN A 30 -13.71 1.98 2.66
CA GLN A 30 -12.88 1.88 1.45
C GLN A 30 -11.42 2.22 1.72
N VAL A 31 -11.17 3.30 2.44
CA VAL A 31 -9.80 3.72 2.81
C VAL A 31 -9.12 2.67 3.69
N LYS A 32 -9.84 2.06 4.60
CA LYS A 32 -9.31 0.96 5.44
C LYS A 32 -8.91 -0.24 4.59
N GLU A 33 -9.75 -0.62 3.63
CA GLU A 33 -9.44 -1.74 2.73
C GLU A 33 -8.25 -1.43 1.84
N GLU A 34 -8.19 -0.24 1.27
CA GLU A 34 -7.04 0.21 0.48
C GLU A 34 -5.76 0.24 1.30
N ASN A 35 -5.84 0.71 2.55
CA ASN A 35 -4.71 0.74 3.46
C ASN A 35 -4.19 -0.66 3.74
N ARG A 36 -5.09 -1.61 4.00
CA ARG A 36 -4.75 -3.01 4.22
C ARG A 36 -4.06 -3.62 3.01
N ALA A 37 -4.63 -3.40 1.82
CA ALA A 37 -4.08 -3.90 0.57
C ALA A 37 -2.69 -3.31 0.29
N LEU A 38 -2.51 -2.02 0.51
CA LEU A 38 -1.23 -1.33 0.34
C LEU A 38 -0.16 -1.83 1.32
N ARG A 39 -0.55 -2.11 2.56
CA ARG A 39 0.38 -2.69 3.56
C ARG A 39 0.83 -4.08 3.16
N GLN A 40 -0.09 -4.93 2.68
CA GLN A 40 0.25 -6.26 2.17
C GLN A 40 1.19 -6.18 0.98
N ARG A 41 0.92 -5.28 0.06
CA ARG A 41 1.78 -5.05 -1.11
C ARG A 41 3.15 -4.55 -0.69
N GLN A 42 3.22 -3.67 0.28
CA GLN A 42 4.48 -3.16 0.83
C GLN A 42 5.31 -4.30 1.43
N ASP A 43 4.68 -5.18 2.21
CA ASP A 43 5.33 -6.34 2.81
C ASP A 43 5.87 -7.29 1.73
N THR A 44 5.08 -7.56 0.70
CA THR A 44 5.49 -8.38 -0.45
C THR A 44 6.68 -7.78 -1.16
N LEU A 45 6.64 -6.49 -1.46
CA LEU A 45 7.73 -5.78 -2.14
C LEU A 45 9.01 -5.75 -1.30
N THR A 46 8.88 -5.59 0.01
CA THR A 46 10.01 -5.63 0.93
C THR A 46 10.67 -7.01 0.93
N ALA A 47 9.87 -8.07 0.93
CA ALA A 47 10.38 -9.45 0.86
C ALA A 47 11.04 -9.74 -0.50
N GLU A 48 10.43 -9.31 -1.60
CA GLU A 48 11.01 -9.44 -2.94
C GLU A 48 12.33 -8.70 -3.07
N ARG A 49 12.41 -7.49 -2.54
CA ARG A 49 13.63 -6.70 -2.53
C ARG A 49 14.75 -7.40 -1.77
N ALA A 50 14.45 -7.92 -0.59
CA ALA A 50 15.42 -8.67 0.22
C ALA A 50 15.94 -9.90 -0.55
N ASN A 51 15.05 -10.63 -1.20
CA ASN A 51 15.41 -11.81 -2.01
C ASN A 51 16.29 -11.43 -3.21
N LEU A 52 15.95 -10.35 -3.90
CA LEU A 52 16.74 -9.84 -5.03
C LEU A 52 18.12 -9.37 -4.60
N LEU A 53 18.23 -8.69 -3.46
CA LEU A 53 19.50 -8.26 -2.89
C LEU A 53 20.39 -9.47 -2.58
N GLN A 54 19.83 -10.51 -1.99
CA GLN A 54 20.55 -11.74 -1.67
C GLN A 54 21.04 -12.43 -2.93
N LYS A 55 20.20 -12.57 -3.95
CA LYS A 55 20.60 -13.14 -5.24
C LYS A 55 21.67 -12.32 -5.94
N ASN A 56 21.56 -11.01 -5.89
CA ASN A 56 22.55 -10.10 -6.45
C ASN A 56 23.90 -10.30 -5.78
N GLU A 57 23.91 -10.40 -4.45
CA GLU A 57 25.12 -10.65 -3.67
C GLU A 57 25.77 -11.99 -4.04
N GLN A 58 24.98 -13.04 -4.20
CA GLN A 58 25.45 -14.36 -4.60
C GLN A 58 26.07 -14.36 -6.01
N VAL A 59 25.41 -13.72 -6.96
CA VAL A 59 25.90 -13.60 -8.34
C VAL A 59 27.20 -12.79 -8.35
N ARG A 60 27.25 -11.69 -7.62
CA ARG A 60 28.43 -10.85 -7.50
C ARG A 60 29.64 -11.63 -6.95
N ALA A 61 29.42 -12.39 -5.88
CA ALA A 61 30.44 -13.22 -5.28
C ALA A 61 30.97 -14.28 -6.28
N ARG A 62 30.09 -14.89 -7.07
CA ARG A 62 30.47 -15.85 -8.11
C ARG A 62 31.32 -15.20 -9.21
N VAL A 63 30.90 -14.01 -9.67
CA VAL A 63 31.65 -13.27 -10.70
C VAL A 63 33.03 -12.89 -10.18
N GLU A 64 33.11 -12.41 -8.95
CA GLU A 64 34.42 -12.07 -8.32
C GLU A 64 35.33 -13.30 -8.19
N ALA A 65 34.74 -14.45 -7.82
CA ALA A 65 35.49 -15.71 -7.76
C ALA A 65 36.01 -16.15 -9.13
N MET A 66 35.21 -16.02 -10.19
CA MET A 66 35.59 -16.32 -11.56
C MET A 66 36.73 -15.41 -12.03
N ILE A 67 36.64 -14.11 -11.77
CA ILE A 67 37.67 -13.13 -12.11
C ILE A 67 39.00 -13.48 -11.38
N GLY A 68 38.88 -13.83 -10.10
CA GLY A 68 40.04 -14.27 -9.32
C GLY A 68 40.75 -15.50 -9.92
N ARG A 69 39.96 -16.49 -10.34
CA ARG A 69 40.49 -17.70 -11.01
C ARG A 69 41.21 -17.37 -12.34
N LEU A 70 40.59 -16.53 -13.15
CA LEU A 70 41.18 -16.10 -14.42
C LEU A 70 42.51 -15.38 -14.21
N LYS A 71 42.57 -14.48 -13.24
CA LYS A 71 43.84 -13.79 -12.89
C LYS A 71 44.90 -14.74 -12.40
N SER A 72 44.53 -15.72 -11.58
CA SER A 72 45.48 -16.75 -11.13
C SER A 72 46.04 -17.57 -12.29
N MET A 73 45.20 -17.92 -13.25
CA MET A 73 45.61 -18.66 -14.45
C MET A 73 46.55 -17.85 -15.35
N GLU A 74 46.34 -16.56 -15.48
CA GLU A 74 47.20 -15.66 -16.25
C GLU A 74 48.57 -15.49 -15.62
N GLN A 75 48.66 -15.60 -14.30
CA GLN A 75 49.93 -15.43 -13.56
C GLN A 75 50.73 -16.72 -13.40
N ALA A 76 50.14 -17.84 -13.76
CA ALA A 76 50.77 -19.15 -13.64
C ALA A 76 51.82 -19.44 -14.74
#